data_281b155227d9474a1f74e2c23ecc7131
#
_entry.id   281b155227d9474a1f74e2c23ecc7131
#
_cell.length_a   1.000
_cell.length_b   1.000
_cell.length_c   1.000
_cell.angle_alpha   90.00
_cell.angle_beta   90.00
_cell.angle_gamma   90.00
#
_symmetry.space_group_name_H-M   'P 1'
#
loop_
_entity.id
_entity.type
_entity.pdbx_description
1 polymer ?
#
loop_
_entity_poly.entity_id
_entity_poly.type
_entity_poly.pdbx_seq_one_letter_code
_entity_poly.pdbx_strand_id
1 'polypeptide(L)'
;MDARSRIEAVLHRQRVDRVPFVVYDNLFPRGQFERELRNRGMGLCARCSTVYARMPNVSVETRHEGETTLTIYHTPVGDVSTRSRTHTGRVSDNMAIEVEGMIKSERDYEPVIFMLEDTVFEADWSLYTDLARDLGGDGIVRDAAIDPFFESPPYGATRRFFGDLYGLDRWAYAQRDHPDHFARLLEAVERREERRLKLVAQSPAEFVAFGWLGGLWSASAFEQYELPFYQKWVPYLQAHGKVCALHADATNLKAYASLIARTGVDVVEAFTPPPVGDLSLKEARRAWGERVIIWVNIPETVFYFGPEATRDYARQLLEEAATKEGLVIGFTEMGIWGATDESTYAAFRAGILALAEALEDYGHCP
;
A
#
# COMPACT_ATOMS: atom_id res chain seq x y z
N MET A 1 -3.68 0.35 27.43
CA MET A 1 -3.84 1.32 26.30
C MET A 1 -4.99 0.83 25.42
N ASP A 2 -5.80 1.73 24.83
CA ASP A 2 -6.71 1.35 23.73
C ASP A 2 -5.93 1.08 22.43
N ALA A 3 -6.63 0.64 21.38
CA ALA A 3 -5.99 0.26 20.13
C ALA A 3 -5.31 1.46 19.46
N ARG A 4 -6.00 2.61 19.39
CA ARG A 4 -5.46 3.85 18.82
C ARG A 4 -4.19 4.29 19.52
N SER A 5 -4.26 4.46 20.85
CA SER A 5 -3.11 4.91 21.64
C SER A 5 -1.89 4.00 21.48
N ARG A 6 -2.12 2.69 21.32
CA ARG A 6 -1.05 1.71 21.12
C ARG A 6 -0.42 1.86 19.74
N ILE A 7 -1.23 2.04 18.68
CA ILE A 7 -0.72 2.24 17.32
C ILE A 7 0.05 3.56 17.23
N GLU A 8 -0.53 4.66 17.72
CA GLU A 8 0.11 5.98 17.73
C GLU A 8 1.44 5.96 18.51
N ALA A 9 1.47 5.29 19.66
CA ALA A 9 2.71 5.16 20.44
C ALA A 9 3.80 4.43 19.63
N VAL A 10 3.48 3.38 18.87
CA VAL A 10 4.47 2.73 17.99
C VAL A 10 4.91 3.66 16.87
N LEU A 11 3.98 4.37 16.23
CA LEU A 11 4.30 5.32 15.15
C LEU A 11 5.24 6.43 15.66
N HIS A 12 5.09 6.85 16.92
CA HIS A 12 5.96 7.84 17.58
C HIS A 12 7.16 7.21 18.33
N ARG A 13 7.40 5.90 18.19
CA ARG A 13 8.52 5.19 18.83
C ARG A 13 8.50 5.31 20.37
N GLN A 14 7.30 5.35 20.92
CA GLN A 14 7.06 5.34 22.35
C GLN A 14 6.83 3.92 22.84
N ARG A 15 6.99 3.71 24.14
CA ARG A 15 6.73 2.41 24.77
C ARG A 15 5.25 2.06 24.70
N VAL A 16 4.99 0.79 24.45
CA VAL A 16 3.64 0.19 24.43
C VAL A 16 3.55 -0.97 25.40
N ASP A 17 2.35 -1.25 25.87
CA ASP A 17 2.08 -2.39 26.75
C ASP A 17 2.20 -3.74 26.00
N ARG A 18 1.86 -3.76 24.72
CA ARG A 18 1.99 -4.92 23.83
C ARG A 18 2.07 -4.51 22.37
N VAL A 19 2.57 -5.39 21.54
CA VAL A 19 2.58 -5.23 20.09
C VAL A 19 1.16 -4.99 19.56
N PRO A 20 0.89 -3.91 18.81
CA PRO A 20 -0.42 -3.68 18.21
C PRO A 20 -0.79 -4.77 17.21
N PHE A 21 -2.04 -5.24 17.29
CA PHE A 21 -2.68 -6.07 16.29
C PHE A 21 -3.61 -5.19 15.46
N VAL A 22 -3.35 -5.03 14.16
CA VAL A 22 -4.05 -4.04 13.33
C VAL A 22 -4.41 -4.60 11.97
N VAL A 23 -5.62 -4.32 11.51
CA VAL A 23 -6.11 -4.70 10.18
C VAL A 23 -6.62 -3.48 9.42
N TYR A 24 -6.60 -3.55 8.09
CA TYR A 24 -7.25 -2.54 7.26
C TYR A 24 -8.77 -2.69 7.33
N ASP A 25 -9.45 -1.61 7.69
CA ASP A 25 -10.88 -1.64 7.99
C ASP A 25 -11.76 -2.06 6.82
N ASN A 26 -11.38 -1.70 5.60
CA ASN A 26 -12.11 -2.01 4.37
C ASN A 26 -11.81 -3.42 3.82
N LEU A 27 -10.81 -4.10 4.36
CA LEU A 27 -10.44 -5.47 3.95
C LEU A 27 -10.91 -6.53 4.95
N PHE A 28 -11.60 -6.14 6.01
CA PHE A 28 -12.10 -7.06 7.01
C PHE A 28 -13.64 -6.92 7.18
N PRO A 29 -14.41 -8.02 7.07
CA PRO A 29 -15.87 -7.97 7.14
C PRO A 29 -16.34 -7.48 8.50
N ARG A 30 -17.23 -6.48 8.50
CA ARG A 30 -17.91 -6.00 9.72
C ARG A 30 -18.90 -7.03 10.23
N GLY A 31 -18.90 -7.28 11.53
CA GLY A 31 -19.85 -8.20 12.14
C GLY A 31 -19.44 -8.70 13.50
N GLN A 32 -20.01 -9.84 13.90
CA GLN A 32 -19.76 -10.42 15.20
C GLN A 32 -18.29 -10.81 15.39
N PHE A 33 -17.68 -11.40 14.37
CA PHE A 33 -16.28 -11.86 14.43
C PHE A 33 -15.30 -10.68 14.54
N GLU A 34 -15.49 -9.65 13.75
CA GLU A 34 -14.67 -8.42 13.82
C GLU A 34 -14.80 -7.77 15.21
N ARG A 35 -16.01 -7.73 15.76
CA ARG A 35 -16.26 -7.20 17.11
C ARG A 35 -15.56 -8.03 18.20
N GLU A 36 -15.57 -9.36 18.05
CA GLU A 36 -14.85 -10.25 18.96
C GLU A 36 -13.35 -9.95 18.97
N LEU A 37 -12.74 -9.77 17.80
CA LEU A 37 -11.32 -9.43 17.67
C LEU A 37 -11.01 -8.04 18.24
N ARG A 38 -11.86 -7.03 18.00
CA ARG A 38 -11.69 -5.70 18.61
C ARG A 38 -11.77 -5.76 20.14
N ASN A 39 -12.66 -6.56 20.70
CA ASN A 39 -12.72 -6.77 22.15
C ASN A 39 -11.45 -7.43 22.72
N ARG A 40 -10.68 -8.13 21.89
CA ARG A 40 -9.33 -8.64 22.19
C ARG A 40 -8.23 -7.62 21.92
N GLY A 41 -8.59 -6.41 21.48
CA GLY A 41 -7.67 -5.29 21.24
C GLY A 41 -7.10 -5.20 19.84
N MET A 42 -7.74 -5.83 18.86
CA MET A 42 -7.47 -5.57 17.44
C MET A 42 -7.85 -4.13 17.11
N GLY A 43 -6.91 -3.40 16.54
CA GLY A 43 -7.11 -2.05 16.03
C GLY A 43 -7.45 -2.04 14.55
N LEU A 44 -8.03 -0.94 14.11
CA LEU A 44 -8.38 -0.69 12.71
C LEU A 44 -7.49 0.38 12.11
N CYS A 45 -7.07 0.20 10.87
CA CYS A 45 -6.44 1.22 10.05
C CYS A 45 -7.39 1.58 8.91
N ALA A 46 -8.14 2.67 9.05
CA ALA A 46 -8.96 3.19 7.96
C ALA A 46 -8.10 3.91 6.94
N ARG A 47 -8.52 3.86 5.67
CA ARG A 47 -7.84 4.48 4.54
C ARG A 47 -8.74 5.47 3.85
N CYS A 48 -8.25 6.68 3.64
CA CYS A 48 -8.94 7.70 2.85
C CYS A 48 -7.93 8.56 2.09
N SER A 49 -8.40 9.32 1.12
CA SER A 49 -7.59 10.36 0.49
C SER A 49 -7.87 11.70 1.13
N THR A 50 -6.82 12.50 1.35
CA THR A 50 -6.92 13.90 1.77
C THR A 50 -6.78 14.89 0.61
N VAL A 51 -6.45 14.37 -0.59
CA VAL A 51 -6.24 15.15 -1.80
C VAL A 51 -6.93 14.46 -2.97
N TYR A 52 -7.70 15.22 -3.72
CA TYR A 52 -8.48 14.75 -4.86
C TYR A 52 -7.96 15.37 -6.14
N ALA A 53 -7.90 14.56 -7.21
CA ALA A 53 -7.43 14.99 -8.51
C ALA A 53 -8.59 15.18 -9.50
N ARG A 54 -8.48 16.19 -10.36
CA ARG A 54 -9.32 16.36 -11.55
C ARG A 54 -8.48 16.82 -12.74
N MET A 55 -8.94 16.52 -13.93
CA MET A 55 -8.34 16.97 -15.20
C MET A 55 -9.38 17.82 -15.93
N PRO A 56 -9.33 19.16 -15.81
CA PRO A 56 -10.39 20.06 -16.30
C PRO A 56 -10.62 20.02 -17.81
N ASN A 57 -9.58 19.73 -18.58
CA ASN A 57 -9.62 19.74 -20.04
C ASN A 57 -9.55 18.35 -20.66
N VAL A 58 -9.79 17.30 -19.85
CA VAL A 58 -9.85 15.90 -20.31
C VAL A 58 -11.25 15.36 -20.11
N SER A 59 -11.86 14.81 -21.14
CA SER A 59 -13.09 14.05 -21.01
C SER A 59 -12.83 12.56 -21.14
N VAL A 60 -13.58 11.75 -20.38
CA VAL A 60 -13.38 10.31 -20.30
C VAL A 60 -14.62 9.61 -20.85
N GLU A 61 -14.42 8.71 -21.79
CA GLU A 61 -15.45 7.82 -22.33
C GLU A 61 -15.13 6.38 -21.94
N THR A 62 -16.12 5.65 -21.41
CA THR A 62 -15.97 4.24 -21.08
C THR A 62 -16.92 3.39 -21.90
N ARG A 63 -16.40 2.32 -22.52
CA ARG A 63 -17.16 1.35 -23.31
C ARG A 63 -16.91 -0.05 -22.75
N HIS A 64 -18.00 -0.78 -22.51
CA HIS A 64 -17.92 -2.18 -22.09
C HIS A 64 -18.02 -3.08 -23.33
N GLU A 65 -17.03 -3.93 -23.55
CA GLU A 65 -16.90 -4.86 -24.67
C GLU A 65 -16.73 -6.30 -24.13
N GLY A 66 -17.85 -6.94 -23.79
CA GLY A 66 -17.84 -8.25 -23.15
C GLY A 66 -17.18 -8.21 -21.76
N GLU A 67 -16.10 -8.98 -21.57
CA GLU A 67 -15.34 -9.00 -20.30
C GLU A 67 -14.32 -7.86 -20.21
N THR A 68 -14.19 -7.04 -21.24
CA THR A 68 -13.22 -5.95 -21.27
C THR A 68 -13.91 -4.59 -21.19
N THR A 69 -13.22 -3.63 -20.59
CA THR A 69 -13.61 -2.24 -20.54
C THR A 69 -12.55 -1.41 -21.26
N LEU A 70 -12.97 -0.70 -22.29
CA LEU A 70 -12.16 0.30 -22.99
C LEU A 70 -12.45 1.66 -22.38
N THR A 71 -11.41 2.33 -21.87
CA THR A 71 -11.48 3.71 -21.38
C THR A 71 -10.69 4.61 -22.32
N ILE A 72 -11.34 5.64 -22.87
CA ILE A 72 -10.75 6.60 -23.79
C ILE A 72 -10.67 7.96 -23.09
N TYR A 73 -9.50 8.56 -23.13
CA TYR A 73 -9.23 9.91 -22.60
C TYR A 73 -9.06 10.85 -23.79
N HIS A 74 -9.99 11.78 -23.91
CA HIS A 74 -9.96 12.82 -24.96
C HIS A 74 -9.26 14.06 -24.42
N THR A 75 -8.17 14.45 -25.02
CA THR A 75 -7.40 15.64 -24.70
C THR A 75 -7.34 16.61 -25.87
N PRO A 76 -7.06 17.90 -25.62
CA PRO A 76 -6.87 18.88 -26.72
C PRO A 76 -5.73 18.56 -27.68
N VAL A 77 -4.82 17.66 -27.31
CA VAL A 77 -3.63 17.30 -28.10
C VAL A 77 -3.68 15.87 -28.68
N GLY A 78 -4.79 15.17 -28.48
CA GLY A 78 -5.03 13.83 -28.99
C GLY A 78 -5.69 12.91 -27.97
N ASP A 79 -6.10 11.75 -28.41
CA ASP A 79 -6.77 10.75 -27.59
C ASP A 79 -5.82 9.62 -27.23
N VAL A 80 -5.94 9.13 -25.98
CA VAL A 80 -5.30 7.88 -25.55
C VAL A 80 -6.34 6.97 -24.91
N SER A 81 -6.06 5.68 -24.86
CA SER A 81 -7.00 4.72 -24.26
C SER A 81 -6.28 3.62 -23.51
N THR A 82 -6.97 3.08 -22.50
CA THR A 82 -6.60 1.84 -21.81
C THR A 82 -7.63 0.77 -22.07
N ARG A 83 -7.24 -0.48 -21.89
CA ARG A 83 -8.16 -1.60 -21.91
C ARG A 83 -7.91 -2.46 -20.67
N SER A 84 -8.95 -2.63 -19.87
CA SER A 84 -8.91 -3.49 -18.70
C SER A 84 -9.84 -4.68 -18.87
N ARG A 85 -9.54 -5.78 -18.15
CA ARG A 85 -10.42 -6.94 -18.04
C ARG A 85 -10.78 -7.15 -16.60
N THR A 86 -12.07 -7.22 -16.30
CA THR A 86 -12.54 -7.63 -15.00
C THR A 86 -12.23 -9.10 -14.81
N HIS A 87 -11.47 -9.44 -13.75
CA HIS A 87 -11.20 -10.82 -13.44
C HIS A 87 -12.42 -11.42 -12.76
N THR A 88 -13.07 -12.37 -13.42
CA THR A 88 -14.24 -13.11 -12.90
C THR A 88 -13.82 -14.27 -11.98
N GLY A 89 -12.61 -14.24 -11.44
CA GLY A 89 -12.12 -15.21 -10.46
C GLY A 89 -12.59 -14.88 -9.05
N ARG A 90 -12.85 -15.90 -8.27
CA ARG A 90 -13.52 -15.86 -6.96
C ARG A 90 -12.84 -15.02 -5.86
N VAL A 91 -11.62 -14.53 -6.06
CA VAL A 91 -10.84 -13.85 -5.01
C VAL A 91 -11.01 -12.32 -5.04
N SER A 92 -11.43 -11.76 -6.16
CA SER A 92 -11.63 -10.31 -6.27
C SER A 92 -12.43 -9.98 -7.53
N ASP A 93 -13.73 -10.18 -7.47
CA ASP A 93 -14.66 -9.83 -8.57
C ASP A 93 -14.59 -8.34 -8.98
N ASN A 94 -13.84 -7.53 -8.23
CA ASN A 94 -13.70 -6.10 -8.43
C ASN A 94 -12.28 -5.67 -8.86
N MET A 95 -11.34 -6.59 -9.08
CA MET A 95 -10.02 -6.21 -9.60
C MET A 95 -9.99 -6.27 -11.12
N ALA A 96 -9.96 -5.12 -11.76
CA ALA A 96 -9.64 -5.04 -13.18
C ALA A 96 -8.13 -5.20 -13.37
N ILE A 97 -7.76 -5.99 -14.37
CA ILE A 97 -6.37 -6.11 -14.83
C ILE A 97 -6.21 -5.29 -16.08
N GLU A 98 -5.28 -4.34 -16.07
CA GLU A 98 -4.90 -3.60 -17.27
C GLU A 98 -4.27 -4.56 -18.27
N VAL A 99 -4.90 -4.70 -19.44
CA VAL A 99 -4.41 -5.56 -20.53
C VAL A 99 -3.78 -4.76 -21.66
N GLU A 100 -4.04 -3.44 -21.68
CA GLU A 100 -3.45 -2.52 -22.65
C GLU A 100 -3.27 -1.14 -22.00
N GLY A 101 -2.03 -0.69 -21.88
CA GLY A 101 -1.69 0.62 -21.31
C GLY A 101 -1.98 1.78 -22.29
N MET A 102 -1.87 3.01 -21.78
CA MET A 102 -2.14 4.24 -22.57
C MET A 102 -1.13 4.46 -23.68
N ILE A 103 0.17 4.22 -23.43
CA ILE A 103 1.26 4.49 -24.37
C ILE A 103 1.52 3.26 -25.22
N LYS A 104 1.13 3.31 -26.47
CA LYS A 104 1.28 2.25 -27.49
C LYS A 104 2.25 2.63 -28.58
N SER A 105 2.45 3.95 -28.76
CA SER A 105 3.31 4.55 -29.78
C SER A 105 3.85 5.91 -29.31
N GLU A 106 4.78 6.49 -30.06
CA GLU A 106 5.31 7.83 -29.77
C GLU A 106 4.23 8.92 -29.74
N ARG A 107 3.14 8.75 -30.46
CA ARG A 107 2.05 9.75 -30.51
C ARG A 107 1.28 9.85 -29.20
N ASP A 108 1.34 8.82 -28.37
CA ASP A 108 0.57 8.74 -27.12
C ASP A 108 1.24 9.50 -25.98
N TYR A 109 2.52 9.86 -26.11
CA TYR A 109 3.24 10.59 -25.05
C TYR A 109 2.67 12.00 -24.80
N GLU A 110 2.40 12.75 -25.87
CA GLU A 110 1.89 14.12 -25.71
C GLU A 110 0.53 14.18 -24.99
N PRO A 111 -0.50 13.37 -25.36
CA PRO A 111 -1.73 13.31 -24.61
C PRO A 111 -1.54 12.89 -23.14
N VAL A 112 -0.68 11.90 -22.86
CA VAL A 112 -0.42 11.46 -21.48
C VAL A 112 0.28 12.54 -20.67
N ILE A 113 1.30 13.21 -21.24
CA ILE A 113 1.97 14.33 -20.58
C ILE A 113 0.97 15.46 -20.33
N PHE A 114 0.10 15.78 -21.31
CA PHE A 114 -0.96 16.75 -21.12
C PHE A 114 -1.86 16.40 -19.92
N MET A 115 -2.32 15.16 -19.81
CA MET A 115 -3.17 14.69 -18.71
C MET A 115 -2.49 14.90 -17.36
N LEU A 116 -1.18 14.60 -17.26
CA LEU A 116 -0.40 14.80 -16.04
C LEU A 116 -0.27 16.27 -15.67
N GLU A 117 -0.05 17.14 -16.64
CA GLU A 117 0.08 18.57 -16.45
C GLU A 117 -1.25 19.26 -16.16
N ASP A 118 -2.33 18.80 -16.82
CA ASP A 118 -3.72 19.27 -16.61
C ASP A 118 -4.29 18.84 -15.25
N THR A 119 -3.67 17.86 -14.56
CA THR A 119 -4.14 17.43 -13.26
C THR A 119 -4.08 18.57 -12.24
N VAL A 120 -5.23 18.94 -11.70
CA VAL A 120 -5.40 19.87 -10.58
C VAL A 120 -5.74 19.07 -9.34
N PHE A 121 -5.07 19.37 -8.24
CA PHE A 121 -5.32 18.75 -6.95
C PHE A 121 -6.07 19.72 -6.02
N GLU A 122 -7.05 19.20 -5.34
CA GLU A 122 -7.85 19.92 -4.35
C GLU A 122 -7.80 19.16 -3.02
N ALA A 123 -7.59 19.88 -1.93
CA ALA A 123 -7.59 19.32 -0.59
C ALA A 123 -9.02 19.23 -0.07
N ASP A 124 -9.41 18.05 0.43
CA ASP A 124 -10.63 17.86 1.21
C ASP A 124 -10.35 16.89 2.37
N TRP A 125 -10.46 17.40 3.58
CA TRP A 125 -10.15 16.65 4.80
C TRP A 125 -11.38 16.20 5.57
N SER A 126 -12.57 16.42 5.02
CA SER A 126 -13.84 16.10 5.69
C SER A 126 -13.95 14.61 6.01
N LEU A 127 -13.72 13.76 5.01
CA LEU A 127 -13.74 12.30 5.19
C LEU A 127 -12.70 11.82 6.21
N TYR A 128 -11.48 12.36 6.15
CA TYR A 128 -10.43 12.02 7.13
C TYR A 128 -10.89 12.36 8.55
N THR A 129 -11.41 13.57 8.75
CA THR A 129 -11.83 14.08 10.05
C THR A 129 -13.00 13.26 10.60
N ASP A 130 -13.97 12.91 9.74
CA ASP A 130 -15.12 12.10 10.12
C ASP A 130 -14.70 10.67 10.52
N LEU A 131 -13.86 10.02 9.72
CA LEU A 131 -13.33 8.69 10.03
C LEU A 131 -12.51 8.69 11.33
N ALA A 132 -11.63 9.69 11.53
CA ALA A 132 -10.81 9.79 12.73
C ALA A 132 -11.67 9.98 14.00
N ARG A 133 -12.76 10.74 13.90
CA ARG A 133 -13.73 10.93 14.98
C ARG A 133 -14.51 9.64 15.26
N ASP A 134 -15.03 8.97 14.20
CA ASP A 134 -15.87 7.80 14.34
C ASP A 134 -15.10 6.56 14.83
N LEU A 135 -13.84 6.40 14.43
CA LEU A 135 -12.97 5.34 14.94
C LEU A 135 -12.63 5.53 16.43
N GLY A 136 -12.50 6.78 16.89
CA GLY A 136 -12.20 7.06 18.29
C GLY A 136 -10.96 6.27 18.78
N GLY A 137 -11.13 5.48 19.82
CA GLY A 137 -10.08 4.62 20.40
C GLY A 137 -9.84 3.30 19.69
N ASP A 138 -10.66 2.96 18.67
CA ASP A 138 -10.60 1.67 17.99
C ASP A 138 -9.53 1.61 16.87
N GLY A 139 -8.97 2.75 16.45
CA GLY A 139 -7.96 2.72 15.39
C GLY A 139 -7.48 4.09 14.92
N ILE A 140 -6.78 4.07 13.81
CA ILE A 140 -6.19 5.24 13.16
C ILE A 140 -6.69 5.40 11.73
N VAL A 141 -6.53 6.59 11.18
CA VAL A 141 -6.76 6.86 9.76
C VAL A 141 -5.43 7.11 9.07
N ARG A 142 -5.23 6.47 7.92
CA ARG A 142 -4.07 6.64 7.05
C ARG A 142 -4.48 7.36 5.78
N ASP A 143 -3.73 8.37 5.38
CA ASP A 143 -3.85 8.91 4.03
C ASP A 143 -3.41 7.87 3.02
N ALA A 144 -4.33 7.44 2.18
CA ALA A 144 -4.08 6.45 1.14
C ALA A 144 -3.75 7.09 -0.21
N ALA A 145 -3.97 8.40 -0.31
CA ALA A 145 -3.75 9.22 -1.49
C ALA A 145 -4.21 8.53 -2.80
N ILE A 146 -5.48 8.16 -2.86
CA ILE A 146 -6.09 7.47 -4.02
C ILE A 146 -6.17 8.44 -5.21
N ASP A 147 -5.69 8.02 -6.37
CA ASP A 147 -5.82 8.75 -7.61
C ASP A 147 -6.92 8.13 -8.49
N PRO A 148 -8.04 8.84 -8.73
CA PRO A 148 -9.14 8.28 -9.50
C PRO A 148 -8.87 8.14 -11.00
N PHE A 149 -7.86 8.84 -11.54
CA PHE A 149 -7.59 8.85 -12.97
C PHE A 149 -6.56 7.82 -13.42
N PHE A 150 -5.67 7.45 -12.52
CA PHE A 150 -4.64 6.47 -12.78
C PHE A 150 -4.79 5.31 -11.81
N GLU A 151 -5.95 4.70 -11.71
CA GLU A 151 -6.42 3.58 -10.86
C GLU A 151 -5.44 3.03 -9.79
N SER A 152 -4.35 3.74 -9.63
CA SER A 152 -3.30 3.42 -8.67
C SER A 152 -3.44 4.33 -7.50
N PRO A 153 -3.51 3.77 -6.30
CA PRO A 153 -3.14 4.57 -5.15
C PRO A 153 -1.73 5.09 -5.44
N PRO A 154 -1.42 6.32 -5.07
CA PRO A 154 -0.10 6.92 -5.26
C PRO A 154 0.92 6.27 -4.32
N TYR A 155 1.06 5.00 -4.47
CA TYR A 155 2.08 4.23 -3.85
C TYR A 155 3.29 4.25 -4.77
N GLY A 156 4.30 5.04 -4.46
CA GLY A 156 5.48 5.16 -5.28
C GLY A 156 5.17 5.71 -6.67
N ALA A 157 5.59 6.92 -6.90
CA ALA A 157 5.20 7.75 -8.03
C ALA A 157 5.42 7.14 -9.40
N THR A 158 6.16 6.06 -9.52
CA THR A 158 6.67 5.67 -10.82
C THR A 158 6.15 4.33 -11.30
N ARG A 159 6.00 3.36 -10.43
CA ARG A 159 5.94 1.99 -10.86
C ARG A 159 4.60 1.47 -11.40
N ARG A 160 3.53 1.56 -10.65
CA ARG A 160 2.21 1.12 -11.13
C ARG A 160 1.76 2.03 -12.25
N PHE A 161 2.12 3.29 -12.10
CA PHE A 161 1.97 4.31 -13.12
C PHE A 161 2.59 3.90 -14.47
N PHE A 162 3.79 3.34 -14.50
CA PHE A 162 4.37 2.84 -15.75
C PHE A 162 3.74 1.54 -16.22
N GLY A 163 3.33 0.66 -15.32
CA GLY A 163 2.55 -0.51 -15.66
C GLY A 163 1.23 -0.14 -16.34
N ASP A 164 0.51 0.82 -15.78
CA ASP A 164 -0.76 1.31 -16.30
C ASP A 164 -0.56 2.13 -17.58
N LEU A 165 0.53 2.88 -17.70
CA LEU A 165 0.83 3.66 -18.90
C LEU A 165 1.29 2.81 -20.07
N TYR A 166 2.13 1.82 -19.84
CA TYR A 166 2.79 1.05 -20.90
C TYR A 166 2.32 -0.40 -21.00
N GLY A 167 1.80 -0.98 -19.93
CA GLY A 167 1.73 -2.40 -19.74
C GLY A 167 3.04 -2.96 -19.16
N LEU A 168 3.01 -4.21 -18.68
CA LEU A 168 4.08 -4.80 -17.84
C LEU A 168 5.47 -4.90 -18.50
N ASP A 169 5.52 -5.00 -19.82
CA ASP A 169 6.75 -5.24 -20.58
C ASP A 169 7.24 -4.00 -21.33
N ARG A 170 6.33 -3.17 -21.83
CA ARG A 170 6.65 -2.07 -22.78
C ARG A 170 7.46 -0.94 -22.14
N TRP A 171 7.26 -0.64 -20.86
CA TRP A 171 7.99 0.43 -20.21
C TRP A 171 9.51 0.17 -20.17
N ALA A 172 9.92 -1.10 -20.05
CA ALA A 172 11.32 -1.49 -20.06
C ALA A 172 11.98 -1.22 -21.41
N TYR A 173 11.23 -1.36 -22.50
CA TYR A 173 11.71 -1.03 -23.85
C TYR A 173 11.66 0.48 -24.09
N ALA A 174 10.64 1.19 -23.60
CA ALA A 174 10.47 2.62 -23.81
C ALA A 174 11.66 3.47 -23.36
N GLN A 175 12.29 3.11 -22.23
CA GLN A 175 13.49 3.78 -21.72
C GLN A 175 14.64 3.72 -22.71
N ARG A 176 14.74 2.62 -23.45
CA ARG A 176 15.82 2.37 -24.43
C ARG A 176 15.48 2.90 -25.82
N ASP A 177 14.25 2.67 -26.24
CA ASP A 177 13.81 2.94 -27.61
C ASP A 177 13.35 4.39 -27.79
N HIS A 178 12.85 5.02 -26.71
CA HIS A 178 12.32 6.40 -26.70
C HIS A 178 12.82 7.20 -25.49
N PRO A 179 14.13 7.32 -25.27
CA PRO A 179 14.70 7.89 -24.02
C PRO A 179 14.26 9.34 -23.77
N ASP A 180 14.15 10.17 -24.81
CA ASP A 180 13.77 11.58 -24.66
C ASP A 180 12.29 11.71 -24.26
N HIS A 181 11.41 10.92 -24.87
CA HIS A 181 9.99 10.88 -24.49
C HIS A 181 9.81 10.35 -23.07
N PHE A 182 10.56 9.31 -22.73
CA PHE A 182 10.54 8.74 -21.37
C PHE A 182 11.01 9.75 -20.32
N ALA A 183 12.09 10.49 -20.59
CA ALA A 183 12.58 11.53 -19.69
C ALA A 183 11.54 12.64 -19.47
N ARG A 184 10.91 13.15 -20.56
CA ARG A 184 9.84 14.15 -20.47
C ARG A 184 8.63 13.65 -19.68
N LEU A 185 8.26 12.39 -19.85
CA LEU A 185 7.19 11.75 -19.08
C LEU A 185 7.52 11.70 -17.60
N LEU A 186 8.75 11.28 -17.23
CA LEU A 186 9.22 11.29 -15.84
C LEU A 186 9.14 12.67 -15.20
N GLU A 187 9.59 13.70 -15.91
CA GLU A 187 9.52 15.08 -15.43
C GLU A 187 8.05 15.53 -15.20
N ALA A 188 7.13 15.15 -16.08
CA ALA A 188 5.71 15.47 -15.91
C ALA A 188 5.12 14.75 -14.68
N VAL A 189 5.49 13.48 -14.46
CA VAL A 189 5.12 12.72 -13.25
C VAL A 189 5.65 13.41 -12.00
N GLU A 190 6.94 13.78 -11.98
CA GLU A 190 7.54 14.45 -10.81
C GLU A 190 6.86 15.79 -10.50
N ARG A 191 6.58 16.62 -11.53
CA ARG A 191 5.88 17.89 -11.32
C ARG A 191 4.46 17.70 -10.79
N ARG A 192 3.78 16.65 -11.27
CA ARG A 192 2.45 16.29 -10.79
C ARG A 192 2.49 15.88 -9.32
N GLU A 193 3.39 14.97 -8.96
CA GLU A 193 3.53 14.49 -7.59
C GLU A 193 3.98 15.59 -6.62
N GLU A 194 4.83 16.51 -7.06
CA GLU A 194 5.19 17.68 -6.27
C GLU A 194 3.96 18.50 -5.85
N ARG A 195 3.03 18.77 -6.79
CA ARG A 195 1.79 19.50 -6.47
C ARG A 195 0.95 18.74 -5.45
N ARG A 196 0.82 17.44 -5.60
CA ARG A 196 0.06 16.56 -4.68
C ARG A 196 0.68 16.53 -3.30
N LEU A 197 1.97 16.22 -3.19
CA LEU A 197 2.66 16.04 -1.91
C LEU A 197 2.73 17.34 -1.09
N LYS A 198 2.76 18.49 -1.73
CA LYS A 198 2.66 19.77 -1.03
C LYS A 198 1.30 19.94 -0.33
N LEU A 199 0.21 19.43 -0.89
CA LEU A 199 -1.11 19.43 -0.23
C LEU A 199 -1.20 18.36 0.85
N VAL A 200 -0.68 17.16 0.60
CA VAL A 200 -0.59 16.10 1.61
C VAL A 200 0.19 16.56 2.84
N ALA A 201 1.27 17.30 2.66
CA ALA A 201 2.06 17.88 3.75
C ALA A 201 1.25 18.81 4.66
N GLN A 202 0.22 19.48 4.12
CA GLN A 202 -0.66 20.40 4.86
C GLN A 202 -1.86 19.69 5.49
N SER A 203 -2.14 18.45 5.12
CA SER A 203 -3.30 17.70 5.60
C SER A 203 -3.19 17.40 7.10
N PRO A 204 -4.30 17.14 7.81
CA PRO A 204 -4.28 16.68 9.20
C PRO A 204 -3.81 15.23 9.35
N ALA A 205 -3.73 14.47 8.25
CA ALA A 205 -3.27 13.08 8.29
C ALA A 205 -1.79 13.03 8.64
N GLU A 206 -1.50 12.46 9.80
CA GLU A 206 -0.13 12.24 10.24
C GLU A 206 0.49 11.02 9.56
N PHE A 207 -0.25 9.91 9.50
CA PHE A 207 0.20 8.67 8.89
C PHE A 207 -0.13 8.66 7.39
N VAL A 208 0.91 8.64 6.55
CA VAL A 208 0.81 8.77 5.10
C VAL A 208 1.39 7.55 4.41
N ALA A 209 0.57 6.89 3.58
CA ALA A 209 1.08 5.91 2.63
C ALA A 209 1.84 6.63 1.52
N PHE A 210 3.15 6.51 1.53
CA PHE A 210 3.99 7.28 0.63
C PHE A 210 4.40 6.50 -0.61
N GLY A 211 4.62 5.20 -0.50
CA GLY A 211 5.06 4.38 -1.61
C GLY A 211 4.55 2.95 -1.58
N TRP A 212 4.68 2.26 -2.69
CA TRP A 212 4.34 0.85 -2.82
C TRP A 212 5.45 0.07 -3.54
N LEU A 213 5.81 -1.09 -3.00
CA LEU A 213 6.80 -2.01 -3.56
C LEU A 213 6.18 -3.40 -3.74
N GLY A 214 5.63 -3.66 -4.90
CA GLY A 214 5.02 -4.95 -5.26
C GLY A 214 5.94 -5.90 -6.05
N GLY A 215 7.25 -5.64 -6.13
CA GLY A 215 8.25 -6.58 -6.67
C GLY A 215 8.28 -6.77 -8.20
N LEU A 216 7.59 -5.94 -8.98
CA LEU A 216 7.64 -6.01 -10.46
C LEU A 216 8.87 -5.31 -11.08
N TRP A 217 9.54 -4.42 -10.34
CA TRP A 217 10.78 -3.79 -10.75
C TRP A 217 12.00 -4.67 -10.46
N SER A 218 13.05 -4.48 -11.21
CA SER A 218 14.36 -4.92 -10.73
C SER A 218 14.86 -3.99 -9.62
N ALA A 219 15.71 -4.48 -8.73
CA ALA A 219 16.32 -3.64 -7.70
C ALA A 219 17.11 -2.46 -8.31
N SER A 220 17.73 -2.65 -9.47
CA SER A 220 18.43 -1.58 -10.19
C SER A 220 17.48 -0.51 -10.72
N ALA A 221 16.30 -0.89 -11.22
CA ALA A 221 15.31 0.08 -11.65
C ALA A 221 14.70 0.84 -10.47
N PHE A 222 14.46 0.18 -9.34
CA PHE A 222 14.06 0.84 -8.10
C PHE A 222 15.12 1.86 -7.65
N GLU A 223 16.40 1.48 -7.66
CA GLU A 223 17.50 2.37 -7.29
C GLU A 223 17.58 3.59 -8.22
N GLN A 224 17.39 3.38 -9.51
CA GLN A 224 17.52 4.44 -10.51
C GLN A 224 16.34 5.41 -10.51
N TYR A 225 15.09 4.91 -10.40
CA TYR A 225 13.88 5.70 -10.66
C TYR A 225 13.05 6.00 -9.41
N GLU A 226 13.01 5.07 -8.44
CA GLU A 226 12.16 5.22 -7.25
C GLU A 226 12.93 5.85 -6.08
N LEU A 227 14.11 5.36 -5.80
CA LEU A 227 14.88 5.78 -4.64
C LEU A 227 15.12 7.29 -4.58
N PRO A 228 15.45 8.01 -5.69
CA PRO A 228 15.61 9.47 -5.65
C PRO A 228 14.34 10.20 -5.23
N PHE A 229 13.18 9.70 -5.63
CA PHE A 229 11.89 10.27 -5.25
C PHE A 229 11.66 10.15 -3.74
N TYR A 230 11.92 8.99 -3.14
CA TYR A 230 11.85 8.81 -1.69
C TYR A 230 12.81 9.74 -0.96
N GLN A 231 14.06 9.81 -1.40
CA GLN A 231 15.10 10.65 -0.80
C GLN A 231 14.79 12.14 -0.85
N LYS A 232 14.03 12.59 -1.85
CA LYS A 232 13.56 13.97 -1.97
C LYS A 232 12.37 14.25 -1.06
N TRP A 233 11.34 13.39 -1.09
CA TRP A 233 10.03 13.71 -0.53
C TRP A 233 9.81 13.20 0.89
N VAL A 234 10.43 12.09 1.30
CA VAL A 234 10.29 11.59 2.67
C VAL A 234 10.76 12.63 3.69
N PRO A 235 11.97 13.22 3.57
CA PRO A 235 12.40 14.26 4.50
C PRO A 235 11.49 15.52 4.47
N TYR A 236 10.95 15.85 3.30
CA TYR A 236 10.01 16.98 3.18
C TYR A 236 8.73 16.72 3.99
N LEU A 237 8.12 15.56 3.83
CA LEU A 237 6.91 15.17 4.56
C LEU A 237 7.18 15.05 6.07
N GLN A 238 8.29 14.43 6.46
CA GLN A 238 8.71 14.33 7.86
C GLN A 238 8.90 15.70 8.52
N ALA A 239 9.45 16.69 7.79
CA ALA A 239 9.58 18.06 8.27
C ALA A 239 8.21 18.75 8.49
N HIS A 240 7.13 18.23 7.88
CA HIS A 240 5.74 18.65 8.10
C HIS A 240 4.98 17.75 9.09
N GLY A 241 5.69 16.97 9.90
CA GLY A 241 5.10 16.11 10.93
C GLY A 241 4.44 14.84 10.42
N LYS A 242 4.81 14.37 9.22
CA LYS A 242 4.25 13.13 8.67
C LYS A 242 5.09 11.92 9.02
N VAL A 243 4.42 10.81 9.27
CA VAL A 243 4.99 9.46 9.37
C VAL A 243 4.79 8.78 8.02
N CYS A 244 5.88 8.55 7.30
CA CYS A 244 5.86 8.05 5.94
C CYS A 244 5.95 6.53 5.90
N ALA A 245 4.98 5.86 5.27
CA ALA A 245 4.98 4.42 5.09
C ALA A 245 5.27 3.99 3.66
N LEU A 246 6.10 2.96 3.52
CA LEU A 246 6.25 2.18 2.29
C LEU A 246 5.45 0.90 2.41
N HIS A 247 4.46 0.71 1.54
CA HIS A 247 3.71 -0.53 1.44
C HIS A 247 4.51 -1.58 0.67
N ALA A 248 5.02 -2.61 1.37
CA ALA A 248 6.00 -3.57 0.84
C ALA A 248 5.44 -4.99 0.86
N ASP A 249 4.49 -5.27 -0.03
CA ASP A 249 3.83 -6.57 -0.20
C ASP A 249 4.52 -7.48 -1.24
N ALA A 250 5.71 -7.08 -1.73
CA ALA A 250 6.50 -7.91 -2.64
C ALA A 250 6.98 -9.21 -1.97
N THR A 251 6.99 -10.28 -2.73
CA THR A 251 7.47 -11.58 -2.27
C THR A 251 9.01 -11.75 -2.38
N ASN A 252 9.70 -10.83 -3.07
CA ASN A 252 11.14 -10.85 -3.34
C ASN A 252 11.89 -9.68 -2.67
N LEU A 253 11.55 -9.36 -1.43
CA LEU A 253 12.08 -8.20 -0.70
C LEU A 253 13.57 -8.26 -0.39
N LYS A 254 14.20 -9.44 -0.40
CA LYS A 254 15.67 -9.56 -0.22
C LYS A 254 16.45 -8.70 -1.20
N ALA A 255 16.00 -8.65 -2.45
CA ALA A 255 16.63 -7.85 -3.49
C ALA A 255 16.61 -6.34 -3.21
N TYR A 256 15.64 -5.88 -2.42
CA TYR A 256 15.41 -4.46 -2.12
C TYR A 256 15.79 -4.06 -0.70
N ALA A 257 16.18 -5.00 0.15
CA ALA A 257 16.32 -4.75 1.58
C ALA A 257 17.26 -3.56 1.89
N SER A 258 18.41 -3.48 1.23
CA SER A 258 19.34 -2.36 1.39
C SER A 258 18.85 -1.05 0.78
N LEU A 259 18.05 -1.12 -0.28
CA LEU A 259 17.46 0.05 -0.93
C LEU A 259 16.33 0.65 -0.09
N ILE A 260 15.48 -0.19 0.51
CA ILE A 260 14.43 0.23 1.45
C ILE A 260 15.05 1.01 2.61
N ALA A 261 16.17 0.54 3.17
CA ALA A 261 16.89 1.27 4.22
C ALA A 261 17.31 2.69 3.81
N ARG A 262 17.54 2.92 2.52
CA ARG A 262 17.99 4.20 1.96
C ARG A 262 16.84 5.15 1.60
N THR A 263 15.60 4.68 1.60
CA THR A 263 14.41 5.52 1.30
C THR A 263 14.15 6.57 2.37
N GLY A 264 14.53 6.27 3.62
CA GLY A 264 14.27 7.13 4.77
C GLY A 264 12.87 7.03 5.35
N VAL A 265 12.02 6.12 4.86
CA VAL A 265 10.66 5.92 5.39
C VAL A 265 10.66 5.50 6.86
N ASP A 266 9.61 5.88 7.58
CA ASP A 266 9.44 5.56 9.01
C ASP A 266 8.88 4.16 9.21
N VAL A 267 8.01 3.72 8.29
CA VAL A 267 7.27 2.46 8.39
C VAL A 267 7.43 1.67 7.10
N VAL A 268 7.75 0.40 7.23
CA VAL A 268 7.56 -0.59 6.16
C VAL A 268 6.34 -1.41 6.53
N GLU A 269 5.23 -1.19 5.83
CA GLU A 269 3.95 -1.85 6.08
C GLU A 269 3.69 -2.98 5.08
N ALA A 270 2.75 -3.85 5.40
CA ALA A 270 2.41 -5.05 4.63
C ALA A 270 3.61 -5.99 4.41
N PHE A 271 4.65 -5.86 5.24
CA PHE A 271 5.80 -6.76 5.19
C PHE A 271 5.36 -8.19 5.46
N THR A 272 5.46 -9.05 4.44
CA THR A 272 5.05 -10.45 4.52
C THR A 272 6.28 -11.35 4.55
N PRO A 273 6.60 -11.98 5.70
CA PRO A 273 7.75 -12.89 5.83
C PRO A 273 7.47 -14.27 5.20
N PRO A 274 8.45 -15.20 5.20
CA PRO A 274 8.21 -16.59 4.79
C PRO A 274 7.00 -17.22 5.52
N PRO A 275 6.22 -18.14 4.85
CA PRO A 275 6.59 -18.81 3.61
C PRO A 275 6.20 -18.07 2.31
N VAL A 276 5.58 -16.92 2.37
CA VAL A 276 5.15 -16.18 1.17
C VAL A 276 6.26 -15.25 0.68
N GLY A 277 6.81 -14.39 1.55
CA GLY A 277 7.96 -13.57 1.22
C GLY A 277 9.29 -14.31 1.36
N ASP A 278 10.36 -13.76 0.81
CA ASP A 278 11.71 -14.33 0.86
C ASP A 278 12.59 -13.73 1.97
N LEU A 279 12.16 -12.65 2.63
CA LEU A 279 12.90 -11.93 3.67
C LEU A 279 12.29 -12.22 5.04
N SER A 280 13.07 -12.83 5.97
CA SER A 280 12.63 -13.03 7.34
C SER A 280 12.59 -11.73 8.14
N LEU A 281 11.81 -11.67 9.22
CA LEU A 281 11.74 -10.50 10.10
C LEU A 281 13.11 -10.16 10.70
N LYS A 282 13.90 -11.17 11.05
CA LYS A 282 15.27 -10.99 11.54
C LYS A 282 16.19 -10.35 10.52
N GLU A 283 16.11 -10.78 9.24
CA GLU A 283 16.88 -10.20 8.15
C GLU A 283 16.42 -8.77 7.85
N ALA A 284 15.10 -8.53 7.83
CA ALA A 284 14.50 -7.21 7.67
C ALA A 284 14.96 -6.24 8.77
N ARG A 285 14.89 -6.64 10.03
CA ARG A 285 15.37 -5.84 11.17
C ARG A 285 16.87 -5.54 11.07
N ARG A 286 17.67 -6.50 10.61
CA ARG A 286 19.11 -6.27 10.38
C ARG A 286 19.37 -5.26 9.26
N ALA A 287 18.59 -5.32 8.18
CA ALA A 287 18.76 -4.44 7.03
C ALA A 287 18.26 -3.01 7.29
N TRP A 288 17.13 -2.88 7.99
CA TRP A 288 16.45 -1.58 8.19
C TRP A 288 16.77 -0.91 9.52
N GLY A 289 17.35 -1.66 10.47
CA GLY A 289 17.70 -1.15 11.80
C GLY A 289 16.47 -0.96 12.71
N GLU A 290 16.71 -0.44 13.90
CA GLU A 290 15.67 -0.21 14.91
C GLU A 290 14.79 1.02 14.60
N ARG A 291 15.27 1.90 13.73
CA ARG A 291 14.56 3.13 13.38
C ARG A 291 13.34 2.91 12.49
N VAL A 292 13.30 1.81 11.75
CA VAL A 292 12.17 1.49 10.87
C VAL A 292 11.14 0.68 11.67
N ILE A 293 9.91 1.15 11.66
CA ILE A 293 8.77 0.40 12.17
C ILE A 293 8.40 -0.65 11.13
N ILE A 294 8.29 -1.90 11.55
CA ILE A 294 7.93 -3.00 10.67
C ILE A 294 6.50 -3.41 10.97
N TRP A 295 5.61 -3.17 10.02
CA TRP A 295 4.24 -3.64 10.08
C TRP A 295 4.14 -4.96 9.32
N VAL A 296 4.17 -6.03 10.08
CA VAL A 296 4.20 -7.40 9.57
C VAL A 296 2.80 -7.86 9.24
N ASN A 297 2.61 -8.38 8.05
CA ASN A 297 1.42 -9.14 7.70
C ASN A 297 1.72 -10.63 7.81
N ILE A 298 1.06 -11.30 8.77
CA ILE A 298 1.11 -12.77 8.85
C ILE A 298 0.57 -13.34 7.54
N PRO A 299 1.33 -14.20 6.85
CA PRO A 299 0.86 -14.83 5.62
C PRO A 299 -0.42 -15.64 5.88
N GLU A 300 -1.48 -15.37 5.13
CA GLU A 300 -2.75 -16.08 5.28
C GLU A 300 -2.61 -17.61 5.12
N THR A 301 -1.61 -18.05 4.34
CA THR A 301 -1.32 -19.47 4.15
C THR A 301 -1.03 -20.21 5.47
N VAL A 302 -0.56 -19.50 6.49
CA VAL A 302 -0.30 -20.08 7.82
C VAL A 302 -1.60 -20.55 8.49
N PHE A 303 -2.72 -19.88 8.23
CA PHE A 303 -4.01 -20.22 8.83
C PHE A 303 -4.54 -21.59 8.38
N TYR A 304 -4.18 -22.03 7.18
CA TYR A 304 -4.57 -23.35 6.67
C TYR A 304 -3.91 -24.52 7.42
N PHE A 305 -2.81 -24.27 8.11
CA PHE A 305 -2.13 -25.29 8.94
C PHE A 305 -2.77 -25.46 10.33
N GLY A 306 -3.80 -24.66 10.62
CA GLY A 306 -4.59 -24.72 11.84
C GLY A 306 -4.10 -23.83 12.98
N PRO A 307 -4.90 -23.74 14.06
CA PRO A 307 -4.67 -22.81 15.16
C PRO A 307 -3.34 -22.99 15.90
N GLU A 308 -2.91 -24.22 16.13
CA GLU A 308 -1.65 -24.53 16.82
C GLU A 308 -0.45 -24.05 16.02
N ALA A 309 -0.43 -24.36 14.71
CA ALA A 309 0.63 -23.89 13.81
C ALA A 309 0.66 -22.37 13.71
N THR A 310 -0.51 -21.71 13.73
CA THR A 310 -0.59 -20.25 13.73
C THR A 310 -0.01 -19.64 15.02
N ARG A 311 -0.32 -20.20 16.18
CA ARG A 311 0.25 -19.76 17.46
C ARG A 311 1.77 -19.91 17.49
N ASP A 312 2.26 -21.07 17.04
CA ASP A 312 3.70 -21.33 16.99
C ASP A 312 4.41 -20.38 16.02
N TYR A 313 3.83 -20.13 14.86
CA TYR A 313 4.37 -19.17 13.91
C TYR A 313 4.44 -17.75 14.50
N ALA A 314 3.37 -17.28 15.13
CA ALA A 314 3.33 -15.96 15.76
C ALA A 314 4.35 -15.84 16.88
N ARG A 315 4.50 -16.88 17.71
CA ARG A 315 5.51 -16.93 18.79
C ARG A 315 6.92 -16.85 18.22
N GLN A 316 7.24 -17.67 17.21
CA GLN A 316 8.56 -17.67 16.57
C GLN A 316 8.87 -16.32 15.93
N LEU A 317 7.90 -15.72 15.24
CA LEU A 317 8.05 -14.41 14.64
C LEU A 317 8.41 -13.32 15.69
N LEU A 318 7.70 -13.33 16.84
CA LEU A 318 7.98 -12.38 17.92
C LEU A 318 9.35 -12.63 18.59
N GLU A 319 9.80 -13.87 18.67
CA GLU A 319 11.15 -14.23 19.14
C GLU A 319 12.23 -13.79 18.15
N GLU A 320 12.00 -13.91 16.84
CA GLU A 320 12.93 -13.46 15.79
C GLU A 320 13.11 -11.94 15.72
N ALA A 321 12.14 -11.21 16.21
CA ALA A 321 12.15 -9.76 16.16
C ALA A 321 13.29 -9.11 16.97
N ALA A 322 13.94 -9.85 17.88
CA ALA A 322 14.95 -9.39 18.84
C ALA A 322 14.42 -8.29 19.80
N THR A 323 13.63 -7.38 19.31
CA THR A 323 12.85 -6.41 20.08
C THR A 323 11.43 -6.33 19.53
N LYS A 324 10.46 -6.16 20.41
CA LYS A 324 9.06 -5.93 20.05
C LYS A 324 8.76 -4.44 19.81
N GLU A 325 9.70 -3.58 20.14
CA GLU A 325 9.60 -2.15 19.85
C GLU A 325 9.59 -1.90 18.35
N GLY A 326 8.73 -1.00 17.91
CA GLY A 326 8.58 -0.70 16.49
C GLY A 326 8.01 -1.85 15.65
N LEU A 327 7.25 -2.77 16.27
CA LEU A 327 6.46 -3.78 15.54
C LEU A 327 4.98 -3.44 15.57
N VAL A 328 4.31 -3.71 14.45
CA VAL A 328 2.86 -3.82 14.32
C VAL A 328 2.59 -5.15 13.64
N ILE A 329 1.59 -5.89 14.08
CA ILE A 329 1.20 -7.16 13.48
C ILE A 329 -0.18 -7.04 12.86
N GLY A 330 -0.29 -7.42 11.61
CA GLY A 330 -1.53 -7.66 10.88
C GLY A 330 -1.48 -9.01 10.21
N PHE A 331 -2.30 -9.23 9.23
CA PHE A 331 -2.27 -10.41 8.36
C PHE A 331 -2.73 -10.03 6.95
N THR A 332 -2.49 -10.90 5.99
CA THR A 332 -3.03 -10.74 4.65
C THR A 332 -4.52 -11.09 4.67
N GLU A 333 -5.37 -10.10 4.38
CA GLU A 333 -6.84 -10.22 4.54
C GLU A 333 -7.53 -10.85 3.33
N MET A 334 -6.83 -11.01 2.22
CA MET A 334 -7.42 -11.43 0.95
C MET A 334 -8.08 -12.81 1.01
N GLY A 335 -7.54 -13.72 1.82
CA GLY A 335 -8.08 -15.06 1.96
C GLY A 335 -9.48 -15.14 2.58
N ILE A 336 -9.83 -14.22 3.47
CA ILE A 336 -11.18 -14.15 4.04
C ILE A 336 -12.21 -13.83 2.96
N TRP A 337 -11.90 -12.89 2.08
CA TRP A 337 -12.77 -12.50 0.97
C TRP A 337 -12.84 -13.57 -0.12
N GLY A 338 -11.77 -14.34 -0.28
CA GLY A 338 -11.68 -15.42 -1.25
C GLY A 338 -12.22 -16.77 -0.76
N ALA A 339 -12.59 -16.88 0.52
CA ALA A 339 -13.17 -18.10 1.06
C ALA A 339 -14.52 -18.41 0.40
N THR A 340 -14.51 -19.39 -0.48
CA THR A 340 -15.67 -19.78 -1.29
C THR A 340 -16.49 -20.90 -0.68
N ASP A 341 -15.99 -21.50 0.39
CA ASP A 341 -16.62 -22.57 1.14
C ASP A 341 -16.47 -22.38 2.65
N GLU A 342 -17.40 -22.99 3.39
CA GLU A 342 -17.47 -22.85 4.85
C GLU A 342 -16.23 -23.39 5.55
N SER A 343 -15.58 -24.43 5.01
CA SER A 343 -14.39 -25.01 5.64
C SER A 343 -13.18 -24.07 5.57
N THR A 344 -12.99 -23.44 4.43
CA THR A 344 -11.95 -22.41 4.24
C THR A 344 -12.20 -21.21 5.16
N TYR A 345 -13.43 -20.71 5.20
CA TYR A 345 -13.79 -19.60 6.09
C TYR A 345 -13.59 -19.96 7.57
N ALA A 346 -13.96 -21.17 7.98
CA ALA A 346 -13.75 -21.64 9.35
C ALA A 346 -12.27 -21.74 9.70
N ALA A 347 -11.42 -22.22 8.78
CA ALA A 347 -9.97 -22.29 8.98
C ALA A 347 -9.36 -20.90 9.17
N PHE A 348 -9.73 -19.91 8.35
CA PHE A 348 -9.31 -18.51 8.52
C PHE A 348 -9.74 -17.94 9.86
N ARG A 349 -10.98 -18.11 10.24
CA ARG A 349 -11.47 -17.64 11.54
C ARG A 349 -10.70 -18.22 12.70
N ALA A 350 -10.49 -19.54 12.67
CA ALA A 350 -9.74 -20.23 13.72
C ALA A 350 -8.27 -19.76 13.78
N GLY A 351 -7.64 -19.58 12.64
CA GLY A 351 -6.28 -19.05 12.54
C GLY A 351 -6.15 -17.62 13.07
N ILE A 352 -7.06 -16.72 12.69
CA ILE A 352 -7.04 -15.32 13.15
C ILE A 352 -7.29 -15.24 14.66
N LEU A 353 -8.19 -16.06 15.23
CA LEU A 353 -8.39 -16.13 16.68
C LEU A 353 -7.11 -16.62 17.38
N ALA A 354 -6.49 -17.65 16.85
CA ALA A 354 -5.23 -18.18 17.38
C ALA A 354 -4.10 -17.15 17.31
N LEU A 355 -4.05 -16.34 16.26
CA LEU A 355 -3.12 -15.20 16.17
C LEU A 355 -3.41 -14.16 17.25
N ALA A 356 -4.67 -13.76 17.43
CA ALA A 356 -5.06 -12.81 18.48
C ALA A 356 -4.66 -13.31 19.87
N GLU A 357 -4.93 -14.60 20.18
CA GLU A 357 -4.52 -15.24 21.43
C GLU A 357 -2.99 -15.28 21.60
N ALA A 358 -2.25 -15.63 20.54
CA ALA A 358 -0.80 -15.60 20.58
C ALA A 358 -0.23 -14.21 20.89
N LEU A 359 -0.86 -13.16 20.35
CA LEU A 359 -0.46 -11.77 20.65
C LEU A 359 -0.85 -11.34 22.05
N GLU A 360 -1.93 -11.87 22.63
CA GLU A 360 -2.26 -11.69 24.05
C GLU A 360 -1.19 -12.34 24.95
N ASP A 361 -0.78 -13.57 24.64
CA ASP A 361 0.17 -14.34 25.45
C ASP A 361 1.63 -13.89 25.29
N TYR A 362 2.07 -13.61 24.09
CA TYR A 362 3.48 -13.40 23.74
C TYR A 362 3.80 -11.98 23.29
N GLY A 363 2.79 -11.15 23.02
CA GLY A 363 2.95 -9.80 22.48
C GLY A 363 3.35 -8.74 23.50
N HIS A 364 3.40 -9.04 24.80
CA HIS A 364 3.76 -8.08 25.83
C HIS A 364 5.14 -7.46 25.60
N CYS A 365 5.23 -6.14 25.78
CA CYS A 365 6.47 -5.39 25.74
C CYS A 365 6.94 -5.13 27.18
N PRO A 366 8.24 -5.26 27.49
CA PRO A 366 8.79 -5.06 28.83
C PRO A 366 8.72 -3.60 29.31
#